data_3913544ece3f47e874b38cccacd61ed9
#
_entry.id   3913544ece3f47e874b38cccacd61ed9
#
_cell.length_a   1.000
_cell.length_b   1.000
_cell.length_c   1.000
_cell.angle_alpha   90.00
_cell.angle_beta   90.00
_cell.angle_gamma   90.00
#
_symmetry.space_group_name_H-M   'P 1'
#
loop_
_entity.id
_entity.type
_entity.pdbx_description
1 polymer ?
#
loop_
_entity_poly.entity_id
_entity_poly.type
_entity_poly.pdbx_seq_one_letter_code
_entity_poly.pdbx_strand_id
1 'polypeptide(L)'
;MTTVEPGLSAEQYACCSMSAGPVDASTAERMSARLKALADPMRLRLLSHIAAQGCDSVCACDLLEVVDISQPTISHHLKKLVEAGLLVREQRGKWAHYSVVRESFDDLRSFLDLS
;
A
#
# COMPACT_ATOMS: atom_id res chain seq x y z
N MET A 1 -21.41 -5.18 -20.70
CA MET A 1 -20.79 -4.47 -20.68
C MET A 1 -20.37 -3.92 -21.63
N THR A 2 -20.31 -3.06 -21.56
CA THR A 2 -19.78 -2.53 -22.45
C THR A 2 -18.61 -2.96 -22.81
N THR A 3 -18.38 -2.98 -23.89
CA THR A 3 -17.17 -3.34 -24.34
C THR A 3 -16.13 -2.57 -23.76
N VAL A 4 -15.23 -3.23 -23.24
CA VAL A 4 -14.14 -2.56 -22.72
C VAL A 4 -13.16 -2.31 -23.76
N GLU A 5 -12.79 -1.09 -23.92
CA GLU A 5 -11.79 -0.77 -24.89
C GLU A 5 -10.46 -1.07 -24.35
N PRO A 6 -9.68 -1.85 -25.04
CA PRO A 6 -8.36 -2.17 -24.57
C PRO A 6 -7.53 -0.91 -24.38
N GLY A 7 -6.81 -0.87 -23.34
CA GLY A 7 -5.91 0.23 -23.15
C GLY A 7 -6.47 1.42 -22.43
N LEU A 8 -7.73 1.41 -22.13
CA LEU A 8 -8.31 2.51 -21.43
C LEU A 8 -8.15 2.32 -19.95
N SER A 9 -7.26 3.05 -19.36
CA SER A 9 -6.96 2.90 -17.94
C SER A 9 -8.15 3.08 -17.07
N ALA A 10 -8.98 4.05 -17.38
CA ALA A 10 -10.14 4.31 -16.57
C ALA A 10 -11.05 3.10 -16.52
N GLU A 11 -11.19 2.45 -17.63
CA GLU A 11 -12.01 1.26 -17.66
C GLU A 11 -11.39 0.12 -16.90
N GLN A 12 -10.07 0.01 -16.93
CA GLN A 12 -9.39 -1.00 -16.17
C GLN A 12 -9.58 -0.79 -14.70
N TYR A 13 -9.54 0.47 -14.26
CA TYR A 13 -9.78 0.75 -12.86
C TYR A 13 -11.21 0.41 -12.46
N ALA A 14 -12.14 0.72 -13.34
CA ALA A 14 -13.53 0.40 -13.07
C ALA A 14 -13.72 -1.10 -12.91
N CYS A 15 -12.97 -1.87 -13.68
CA CYS A 15 -13.07 -3.32 -13.56
C CYS A 15 -12.58 -3.84 -12.24
N CYS A 16 -11.77 -3.08 -11.52
CA CYS A 16 -11.26 -3.52 -10.22
C CYS A 16 -12.18 -3.16 -9.08
N SER A 17 -13.23 -2.38 -9.34
CA SER A 17 -14.16 -2.01 -8.28
C SER A 17 -15.15 -3.14 -8.03
N MET A 18 -15.43 -3.39 -6.75
CA MET A 18 -16.42 -4.40 -6.39
C MET A 18 -17.81 -4.04 -6.87
N SER A 19 -18.10 -2.75 -7.04
CA SER A 19 -19.41 -2.32 -7.50
C SER A 19 -19.60 -2.55 -9.00
N ALA A 20 -18.51 -2.79 -9.73
CA ALA A 20 -18.60 -3.05 -11.17
C ALA A 20 -18.97 -4.49 -11.48
N GLY A 21 -19.00 -5.36 -10.48
CA GLY A 21 -19.34 -6.76 -10.66
C GLY A 21 -18.38 -7.66 -9.90
N PRO A 22 -18.58 -8.97 -9.96
CA PRO A 22 -17.70 -9.90 -9.27
C PRO A 22 -16.27 -9.77 -9.77
N VAL A 23 -15.32 -9.78 -8.84
CA VAL A 23 -13.89 -9.68 -9.20
C VAL A 23 -13.35 -11.09 -9.43
N ASP A 24 -12.32 -11.17 -10.26
CA ASP A 24 -11.69 -12.45 -10.50
C ASP A 24 -10.73 -12.83 -9.37
N ALA A 25 -10.26 -14.07 -9.41
CA ALA A 25 -9.40 -14.57 -8.35
C ALA A 25 -8.11 -13.78 -8.22
N SER A 26 -7.55 -13.37 -9.34
CA SER A 26 -6.30 -12.62 -9.34
C SER A 26 -6.44 -11.26 -8.64
N THR A 27 -7.52 -10.55 -8.95
CA THR A 27 -7.80 -9.26 -8.31
C THR A 27 -8.06 -9.45 -6.83
N ALA A 28 -8.83 -10.48 -6.48
CA ALA A 28 -9.13 -10.75 -5.08
C ALA A 28 -7.87 -11.04 -4.28
N GLU A 29 -6.95 -11.83 -4.84
CA GLU A 29 -5.70 -12.16 -4.17
C GLU A 29 -4.84 -10.93 -3.98
N ARG A 30 -4.74 -10.10 -5.02
CA ARG A 30 -3.90 -8.92 -4.96
C ARG A 30 -4.41 -7.92 -3.93
N MET A 31 -5.72 -7.67 -3.95
CA MET A 31 -6.31 -6.73 -3.01
C MET A 31 -6.30 -7.29 -1.59
N SER A 32 -6.50 -8.59 -1.44
CA SER A 32 -6.46 -9.23 -0.15
C SER A 32 -5.08 -9.12 0.49
N ALA A 33 -4.02 -9.27 -0.28
CA ALA A 33 -2.66 -9.14 0.24
C ALA A 33 -2.41 -7.75 0.79
N ARG A 34 -2.89 -6.72 0.07
CA ARG A 34 -2.74 -5.34 0.55
C ARG A 34 -3.54 -5.10 1.81
N LEU A 35 -4.77 -5.60 1.85
CA LEU A 35 -5.62 -5.41 3.02
C LEU A 35 -5.07 -6.15 4.23
N LYS A 36 -4.51 -7.33 4.04
CA LYS A 36 -3.88 -8.06 5.13
C LYS A 36 -2.69 -7.30 5.70
N ALA A 37 -1.90 -6.70 4.82
CA ALA A 37 -0.75 -5.93 5.27
C ALA A 37 -1.18 -4.71 6.07
N LEU A 38 -2.34 -4.14 5.76
CA LEU A 38 -2.86 -2.99 6.47
C LEU A 38 -3.58 -3.35 7.76
N ALA A 39 -3.98 -4.60 7.92
CA ALA A 39 -4.80 -5.00 9.06
C ALA A 39 -3.97 -5.30 10.30
N ASP A 40 -3.14 -4.34 10.69
CA ASP A 40 -2.29 -4.42 11.86
C ASP A 40 -2.13 -3.01 12.42
N PRO A 41 -2.45 -2.79 13.70
CA PRO A 41 -2.41 -1.43 14.25
C PRO A 41 -1.05 -0.76 14.15
N MET A 42 0.03 -1.51 14.40
CA MET A 42 1.36 -0.90 14.33
C MET A 42 1.72 -0.53 12.90
N ARG A 43 1.37 -1.38 11.94
CA ARG A 43 1.64 -1.07 10.54
C ARG A 43 0.87 0.16 10.09
N LEU A 44 -0.38 0.32 10.54
CA LEU A 44 -1.14 1.52 10.23
C LEU A 44 -0.49 2.77 10.82
N ARG A 45 0.03 2.65 12.04
CA ARG A 45 0.72 3.79 12.67
C ARG A 45 1.98 4.16 11.88
N LEU A 46 2.80 3.16 11.54
CA LEU A 46 4.01 3.40 10.79
C LEU A 46 3.69 4.00 9.42
N LEU A 47 2.71 3.44 8.75
CA LEU A 47 2.31 3.92 7.44
C LEU A 47 1.82 5.37 7.51
N SER A 48 1.06 5.70 8.55
CA SER A 48 0.54 7.07 8.69
C SER A 48 1.67 8.08 8.87
N HIS A 49 2.72 7.70 9.59
CA HIS A 49 3.88 8.57 9.74
C HIS A 49 4.59 8.79 8.40
N ILE A 50 4.72 7.73 7.62
CA ILE A 50 5.38 7.84 6.32
C ILE A 50 4.52 8.67 5.36
N ALA A 51 3.22 8.42 5.36
CA ALA A 51 2.31 9.13 4.46
C ALA A 51 2.23 10.62 4.78
N ALA A 52 2.38 10.97 6.06
CA ALA A 52 2.31 12.37 6.47
C ALA A 52 3.44 13.21 5.91
N GLN A 53 4.52 12.57 5.45
CA GLN A 53 5.63 13.30 4.85
C GLN A 53 5.38 13.62 3.37
N GLY A 54 4.23 13.28 2.87
CA GLY A 54 3.88 13.59 1.49
C GLY A 54 4.69 12.78 0.50
N CYS A 55 5.40 13.46 -0.38
CA CYS A 55 6.20 12.79 -1.40
C CYS A 55 7.60 12.46 -0.93
N ASP A 56 8.00 12.93 0.23
CA ASP A 56 9.34 12.67 0.73
C ASP A 56 9.44 11.27 1.29
N SER A 57 10.61 10.67 1.14
CA SER A 57 10.87 9.40 1.77
C SER A 57 11.19 9.61 3.25
N VAL A 58 10.96 8.58 4.04
CA VAL A 58 11.15 8.64 5.48
C VAL A 58 12.24 7.65 5.88
N CYS A 59 13.23 8.11 6.62
CA CYS A 59 14.27 7.25 7.14
C CYS A 59 13.70 6.32 8.21
N ALA A 60 14.11 5.05 8.18
CA ALA A 60 13.72 4.13 9.24
C ALA A 60 14.17 4.63 10.60
N CYS A 61 15.26 5.40 10.64
CA CYS A 61 15.76 5.96 11.90
C CYS A 61 14.74 6.91 12.56
N ASP A 62 13.95 7.62 11.74
CA ASP A 62 12.94 8.52 12.29
C ASP A 62 11.80 7.75 12.93
N LEU A 63 11.49 6.59 12.40
CA LEU A 63 10.39 5.79 12.91
C LEU A 63 10.69 5.19 14.28
N LEU A 64 11.97 5.01 14.61
CA LEU A 64 12.35 4.51 15.93
C LEU A 64 11.95 5.47 17.04
N GLU A 65 11.80 6.74 16.71
CA GLU A 65 11.47 7.75 17.70
C GLU A 65 9.98 7.91 17.93
N VAL A 66 9.17 7.40 17.01
CA VAL A 66 7.71 7.61 17.10
C VAL A 66 6.95 6.40 17.60
N VAL A 67 7.58 5.23 17.62
CA VAL A 67 6.93 4.04 18.14
C VAL A 67 7.86 3.36 19.13
N ASP A 68 7.26 2.67 20.10
CA ASP A 68 8.01 2.07 21.19
C ASP A 68 8.17 0.58 20.95
N ILE A 69 8.82 0.25 19.85
CA ILE A 69 9.14 -1.14 19.54
C ILE A 69 10.56 -1.18 18.98
N SER A 70 11.14 -2.37 18.95
CA SER A 70 12.53 -2.52 18.53
C SER A 70 12.70 -2.32 17.03
N GLN A 71 13.91 -1.97 16.63
CA GLN A 71 14.23 -1.81 15.21
C GLN A 71 13.93 -3.06 14.39
N PRO A 72 14.29 -4.28 14.84
CA PRO A 72 13.94 -5.45 14.05
C PRO A 72 12.44 -5.62 13.86
N THR A 73 11.64 -5.25 14.84
CA THR A 73 10.20 -5.34 14.75
C THR A 73 9.67 -4.32 13.74
N ILE A 74 10.18 -3.09 13.78
CA ILE A 74 9.81 -2.07 12.80
C ILE A 74 10.17 -2.56 11.40
N SER A 75 11.37 -3.09 11.23
CA SER A 75 11.82 -3.58 9.92
C SER A 75 10.94 -4.69 9.40
N HIS A 76 10.48 -5.57 10.29
CA HIS A 76 9.57 -6.65 9.90
C HIS A 76 8.25 -6.11 9.38
N HIS A 77 7.67 -5.14 10.09
CA HIS A 77 6.42 -4.52 9.66
C HIS A 77 6.58 -3.80 8.33
N LEU A 78 7.68 -3.06 8.18
CA LEU A 78 7.92 -2.33 6.93
C LEU A 78 8.13 -3.28 5.76
N LYS A 79 8.79 -4.42 6.02
CA LYS A 79 8.99 -5.42 4.99
C LYS A 79 7.66 -5.96 4.50
N LYS A 80 6.72 -6.20 5.40
CA LYS A 80 5.38 -6.67 5.02
C LYS A 80 4.67 -5.66 4.13
N LEU A 81 4.81 -4.39 4.44
CA LEU A 81 4.20 -3.34 3.63
C LEU A 81 4.85 -3.24 2.25
N VAL A 82 6.17 -3.42 2.19
CA VAL A 82 6.87 -3.41 0.90
C VAL A 82 6.46 -4.62 0.07
N GLU A 83 6.38 -5.80 0.67
CA GLU A 83 5.99 -7.01 -0.04
C GLU A 83 4.57 -6.92 -0.60
N ALA A 84 3.70 -6.19 0.08
CA ALA A 84 2.33 -5.99 -0.39
C ALA A 84 2.21 -4.89 -1.45
N GLY A 85 3.32 -4.25 -1.78
CA GLY A 85 3.31 -3.21 -2.81
C GLY A 85 2.82 -1.86 -2.33
N LEU A 86 2.80 -1.63 -1.00
CA LEU A 86 2.29 -0.38 -0.44
C LEU A 86 3.40 0.64 -0.17
N LEU A 87 4.62 0.16 0.01
CA LEU A 87 5.79 1.00 0.22
C LEU A 87 6.91 0.59 -0.71
N VAL A 88 7.77 1.56 -1.02
CA VAL A 88 9.03 1.32 -1.71
C VAL A 88 10.15 1.56 -0.72
N ARG A 89 11.16 0.70 -0.76
CA ARG A 89 12.33 0.82 0.11
C ARG A 89 13.53 1.20 -0.74
N GLU A 90 14.29 2.17 -0.24
CA GLU A 90 15.52 2.60 -0.90
C GLU A 90 16.62 2.68 0.14
N GLN A 91 17.76 2.03 -0.13
CA GLN A 91 18.88 2.06 0.79
C GLN A 91 19.69 3.33 0.54
N ARG A 92 19.95 4.11 1.57
CA ARG A 92 20.78 5.30 1.49
C ARG A 92 21.79 5.23 2.62
N GLY A 93 23.04 4.90 2.28
CA GLY A 93 24.04 4.69 3.29
C GLY A 93 23.67 3.48 4.13
N LYS A 94 23.67 3.63 5.44
CA LYS A 94 23.33 2.53 6.32
C LYS A 94 21.87 2.50 6.75
N TRP A 95 21.06 3.43 6.25
CA TRP A 95 19.63 3.47 6.61
C TRP A 95 18.75 3.25 5.41
N ALA A 96 17.68 2.51 5.62
CA ALA A 96 16.65 2.34 4.62
C ALA A 96 15.69 3.53 4.68
N HIS A 97 15.21 3.95 3.53
CA HIS A 97 14.21 5.01 3.41
C HIS A 97 12.98 4.43 2.73
N TYR A 98 11.82 4.87 3.15
CA TYR A 98 10.55 4.33 2.69
C TYR A 98 9.65 5.44 2.16
N SER A 99 8.92 5.14 1.10
CA SER A 99 7.92 6.06 0.57
C SER A 99 6.69 5.29 0.13
N VAL A 100 5.56 5.98 0.11
CA VAL A 100 4.27 5.37 -0.19
C VAL A 100 4.11 5.18 -1.69
N VAL A 101 3.58 4.02 -2.09
CA VAL A 101 3.21 3.76 -3.47
C VAL A 101 1.76 4.22 -3.63
N ARG A 102 1.58 5.45 -4.10
CA ARG A 102 0.25 6.05 -4.16
C ARG A 102 -0.70 5.31 -5.05
N GLU A 103 -0.21 4.75 -6.13
CA GLU A 103 -1.05 3.99 -7.06
C GLU A 103 -1.72 2.81 -6.38
N SER A 104 -1.01 2.16 -5.47
CA SER A 104 -1.58 1.02 -4.75
C SER A 104 -2.76 1.44 -3.89
N PHE A 105 -2.68 2.62 -3.29
CA PHE A 105 -3.77 3.15 -2.47
C PHE A 105 -4.93 3.64 -3.33
N ASP A 106 -4.64 4.21 -4.49
CA ASP A 106 -5.69 4.58 -5.42
C ASP A 106 -6.47 3.35 -5.88
N ASP A 107 -5.77 2.26 -6.15
CA ASP A 107 -6.40 1.01 -6.55
C ASP A 107 -7.28 0.46 -5.42
N LEU A 108 -6.78 0.49 -4.18
CA LEU A 108 -7.57 0.04 -3.04
C LEU A 108 -8.81 0.88 -2.84
N ARG A 109 -8.66 2.20 -2.96
CA ARG A 109 -9.78 3.11 -2.78
C ARG A 109 -10.86 2.83 -3.83
N SER A 110 -10.45 2.66 -5.08
CA SER A 110 -11.38 2.36 -6.15
C SER A 110 -12.04 1.00 -5.95
N PHE A 111 -11.26 0.02 -5.51
CA PHE A 111 -11.78 -1.32 -5.27
C PHE A 111 -12.85 -1.33 -4.19
N LEU A 112 -12.65 -0.54 -3.14
CA LEU A 112 -13.57 -0.52 -2.00
C LEU A 112 -14.73 0.46 -2.17
N ASP A 113 -14.72 1.23 -3.24
CA ASP A 113 -15.78 2.20 -3.50
C ASP A 113 -17.00 1.46 -4.03
N LEU A 114 -18.05 1.46 -3.25
CA LEU A 114 -19.31 0.78 -3.60
C LEU A 114 -20.38 1.73 -4.07
N SER A 115 -20.06 2.99 -4.26
CA SER A 115 -21.05 3.98 -4.67
C SER A 115 -21.47 3.89 -6.14
#